data_c7afbec09441c0e49c7ed0ccedf97d54
#
_entry.id   c7afbec09441c0e49c7ed0ccedf97d54
#
_cell.length_a   1.000
_cell.length_b   1.000
_cell.length_c   1.000
_cell.angle_alpha   90.00
_cell.angle_beta   90.00
_cell.angle_gamma   90.00
#
_symmetry.space_group_name_H-M   'P 1'
#
loop_
_entity.id
_entity.type
_entity.pdbx_description
1 polymer ?
#
loop_
_entity_poly.entity_id
_entity_poly.type
_entity_poly.pdbx_seq_one_letter_code
_entity_poly.pdbx_strand_id
1 'polypeptide(L)'
;MKIAILPCSQKKAKVSCSAGNMYKSNLFVLRRRYAKDVLGCDEIYVLSAKYGLIDLDKIIEPYDTKLDTLSEAEYLDWQCQVYTQYLMKIYNKLMSDEEVEIYLFKSDSDYLKKFRQITTIDYDIDWGKNNKIYLGHSLNVIKEASKLSKKEPWEDIYSKK
;
A
#
# COMPACT_ATOMS: atom_id res chain seq x y z
N MET A 1 15.59 -2.37 2.66
CA MET A 1 14.25 -2.97 2.49
C MET A 1 13.29 -1.96 1.88
N LYS A 2 12.47 -2.38 0.91
CA LYS A 2 11.47 -1.53 0.28
C LYS A 2 10.06 -2.03 0.60
N ILE A 3 9.22 -1.13 1.05
CA ILE A 3 7.83 -1.42 1.46
C ILE A 3 6.89 -0.53 0.65
N ALA A 4 5.83 -1.09 0.10
CA ALA A 4 4.77 -0.33 -0.56
C ALA A 4 3.45 -0.45 0.20
N ILE A 5 2.69 0.64 0.26
CA ILE A 5 1.34 0.68 0.81
C ILE A 5 0.40 1.15 -0.28
N LEU A 6 -0.54 0.29 -0.64
CA LEU A 6 -1.52 0.51 -1.70
C LEU A 6 -2.91 0.77 -1.10
N PRO A 7 -3.66 1.73 -1.63
CA PRO A 7 -5.07 1.85 -1.27
C PRO A 7 -5.87 0.70 -1.88
N CYS A 8 -6.90 0.25 -1.17
CA CYS A 8 -7.86 -0.72 -1.70
C CYS A 8 -8.71 -0.09 -2.83
N SER A 9 -9.52 -0.92 -3.50
CA SER A 9 -10.44 -0.46 -4.54
C SER A 9 -11.87 -0.93 -4.28
N GLN A 10 -12.86 -0.26 -4.90
CA GLN A 10 -14.26 -0.65 -4.80
C GLN A 10 -14.53 -1.97 -5.53
N LYS A 11 -13.99 -2.11 -6.73
CA LYS A 11 -14.18 -3.34 -7.53
C LYS A 11 -13.37 -4.49 -6.92
N LYS A 12 -14.10 -5.53 -6.52
CA LYS A 12 -13.55 -6.69 -5.82
C LYS A 12 -13.93 -8.01 -6.48
N ALA A 13 -13.18 -9.05 -6.19
CA ALA A 13 -13.58 -10.42 -6.51
C ALA A 13 -14.88 -10.77 -5.79
N LYS A 14 -15.63 -11.74 -6.32
CA LYS A 14 -16.91 -12.19 -5.78
C LYS A 14 -16.78 -13.30 -4.76
N VAL A 15 -15.61 -13.89 -4.63
CA VAL A 15 -15.32 -15.00 -3.74
C VAL A 15 -14.09 -14.68 -2.88
N SER A 16 -13.95 -15.39 -1.77
CA SER A 16 -12.79 -15.32 -0.91
C SER A 16 -11.50 -15.60 -1.68
N CYS A 17 -10.50 -14.77 -1.51
CA CYS A 17 -9.17 -14.92 -2.13
C CYS A 17 -8.13 -14.08 -1.40
N SER A 18 -6.87 -14.16 -1.86
CA SER A 18 -5.82 -13.30 -1.31
C SER A 18 -6.13 -11.82 -1.54
N ALA A 19 -5.66 -10.96 -0.64
CA ALA A 19 -5.84 -9.51 -0.78
C ALA A 19 -5.28 -8.99 -2.12
N GLY A 20 -4.15 -9.54 -2.58
CA GLY A 20 -3.57 -9.18 -3.87
C GLY A 20 -4.48 -9.47 -5.06
N ASN A 21 -5.35 -10.46 -4.96
CA ASN A 21 -6.32 -10.86 -6.00
C ASN A 21 -7.72 -10.31 -5.76
N MET A 22 -8.01 -9.81 -4.56
CA MET A 22 -9.33 -9.29 -4.20
C MET A 22 -9.70 -8.04 -4.98
N TYR A 23 -8.78 -7.10 -5.11
CA TYR A 23 -9.04 -5.79 -5.70
C TYR A 23 -8.85 -5.83 -7.21
N LYS A 24 -9.92 -5.58 -7.96
CA LYS A 24 -10.01 -5.79 -9.41
C LYS A 24 -9.93 -4.52 -10.25
N SER A 25 -9.83 -3.33 -9.65
CA SER A 25 -9.68 -2.12 -10.45
C SER A 25 -8.36 -2.14 -11.23
N ASN A 26 -8.37 -1.60 -12.44
CA ASN A 26 -7.15 -1.49 -13.25
C ASN A 26 -6.06 -0.73 -12.51
N LEU A 27 -6.43 0.31 -11.77
CA LEU A 27 -5.50 1.14 -11.04
C LEU A 27 -4.80 0.37 -9.90
N PHE A 28 -5.54 -0.46 -9.14
CA PHE A 28 -4.95 -1.31 -8.12
C PHE A 28 -3.95 -2.31 -8.74
N VAL A 29 -4.35 -2.98 -9.80
CA VAL A 29 -3.50 -3.95 -10.51
C VAL A 29 -2.21 -3.28 -11.01
N LEU A 30 -2.31 -2.08 -11.57
CA LEU A 30 -1.17 -1.31 -12.04
C LEU A 30 -0.22 -0.90 -10.90
N ARG A 31 -0.77 -0.40 -9.80
CA ARG A 31 0.02 -0.03 -8.61
C ARG A 31 0.75 -1.23 -8.03
N ARG A 32 0.07 -2.36 -7.92
CA ARG A 32 0.68 -3.60 -7.43
C ARG A 32 1.84 -4.05 -8.32
N ARG A 33 1.64 -4.06 -9.63
CA ARG A 33 2.71 -4.40 -10.59
C ARG A 33 3.88 -3.43 -10.49
N TYR A 34 3.59 -2.14 -10.44
CA TYR A 34 4.61 -1.12 -10.31
C TYR A 34 5.43 -1.30 -9.02
N ALA A 35 4.77 -1.52 -7.90
CA ALA A 35 5.45 -1.76 -6.62
C ALA A 35 6.32 -3.02 -6.66
N LYS A 36 5.83 -4.09 -7.25
CA LYS A 36 6.55 -5.37 -7.31
C LYS A 36 7.66 -5.36 -8.36
N ASP A 37 7.33 -5.00 -9.59
CA ASP A 37 8.18 -5.25 -10.75
C ASP A 37 9.06 -4.06 -11.13
N VAL A 38 8.65 -2.83 -10.81
CA VAL A 38 9.44 -1.62 -11.09
C VAL A 38 10.21 -1.16 -9.86
N LEU A 39 9.55 -0.99 -8.72
CA LEU A 39 10.21 -0.57 -7.48
C LEU A 39 10.98 -1.70 -6.80
N GLY A 40 10.60 -2.95 -7.06
CA GLY A 40 11.21 -4.11 -6.41
C GLY A 40 10.95 -4.16 -4.91
N CYS A 41 9.72 -3.82 -4.51
CA CYS A 41 9.36 -3.83 -3.09
C CYS A 41 9.40 -5.25 -2.51
N ASP A 42 10.06 -5.37 -1.37
CA ASP A 42 10.16 -6.63 -0.61
C ASP A 42 8.83 -6.99 0.03
N GLU A 43 8.09 -5.98 0.48
CA GLU A 43 6.79 -6.13 1.09
C GLU A 43 5.79 -5.14 0.49
N ILE A 44 4.58 -5.62 0.26
CA ILE A 44 3.48 -4.82 -0.27
C ILE A 44 2.26 -5.03 0.62
N TYR A 45 1.74 -3.95 1.18
CA TYR A 45 0.54 -3.95 2.01
C TYR A 45 -0.61 -3.24 1.30
N VAL A 46 -1.82 -3.65 1.63
CA VAL A 46 -3.05 -2.97 1.21
C VAL A 46 -3.69 -2.32 2.42
N LEU A 47 -4.11 -1.08 2.29
CA LEU A 47 -4.90 -0.38 3.29
C LEU A 47 -6.39 -0.58 2.97
N SER A 48 -7.03 -1.47 3.73
CA SER A 48 -8.42 -1.88 3.55
C SER A 48 -9.35 -1.16 4.53
N ALA A 49 -10.52 -0.74 4.05
CA ALA A 49 -11.54 -0.15 4.92
C ALA A 49 -12.11 -1.11 5.96
N LYS A 50 -12.05 -2.41 5.72
CA LYS A 50 -12.53 -3.44 6.65
C LYS A 50 -11.40 -4.08 7.44
N TYR A 51 -10.34 -4.48 6.76
CA TYR A 51 -9.28 -5.30 7.34
C TYR A 51 -8.06 -4.51 7.82
N GLY A 52 -8.03 -3.19 7.58
CA GLY A 52 -6.90 -2.34 7.95
C GLY A 52 -5.69 -2.55 7.04
N LEU A 53 -4.50 -2.61 7.63
CA LEU A 53 -3.24 -2.81 6.90
C LEU A 53 -2.92 -4.30 6.80
N ILE A 54 -3.06 -4.86 5.59
CA ILE A 54 -2.96 -6.29 5.35
C ILE A 54 -1.94 -6.64 4.27
N ASP A 55 -1.36 -7.83 4.40
CA ASP A 55 -0.45 -8.40 3.41
C ASP A 55 -1.20 -8.85 2.16
N LEU A 56 -0.53 -8.85 1.01
CA LEU A 56 -1.13 -9.33 -0.24
C LEU A 56 -1.57 -10.80 -0.19
N ASP A 57 -0.91 -11.61 0.62
CA ASP A 57 -1.18 -13.05 0.72
C ASP A 57 -2.34 -13.38 1.68
N LYS A 58 -2.77 -12.42 2.48
CA LYS A 58 -3.86 -12.65 3.41
C LYS A 58 -5.15 -12.98 2.68
N ILE A 59 -5.76 -14.10 3.05
CA ILE A 59 -7.07 -14.49 2.52
C ILE A 59 -8.14 -13.63 3.19
N ILE A 60 -8.93 -12.97 2.37
CA ILE A 60 -10.03 -12.10 2.80
C ILE A 60 -11.31 -12.41 2.02
N GLU A 61 -12.43 -12.01 2.59
CA GLU A 61 -13.72 -12.11 1.94
C GLU A 61 -14.09 -10.79 1.24
N PRO A 62 -14.92 -10.82 0.19
CA PRO A 62 -15.48 -9.61 -0.41
C PRO A 62 -16.26 -8.79 0.61
N TYR A 63 -16.20 -7.46 0.50
CA TYR A 63 -16.90 -6.55 1.40
C TYR A 63 -17.25 -5.24 0.68
N ASP A 64 -18.23 -4.51 1.24
CA ASP A 64 -18.68 -3.20 0.73
C ASP A 64 -18.34 -2.03 1.65
N THR A 65 -17.60 -2.28 2.72
CA THR A 65 -17.22 -1.25 3.72
C THR A 65 -16.42 -0.12 3.07
N LYS A 66 -16.82 1.13 3.32
CA LYS A 66 -16.13 2.35 2.92
C LYS A 66 -15.84 3.18 4.17
N LEU A 67 -14.68 3.83 4.23
CA LEU A 67 -14.30 4.62 5.40
C LEU A 67 -15.25 5.78 5.69
N ASP A 68 -15.74 6.44 4.65
CA ASP A 68 -16.66 7.58 4.76
C ASP A 68 -18.08 7.21 5.24
N THR A 69 -18.43 5.92 5.23
CA THR A 69 -19.72 5.42 5.70
C THR A 69 -19.67 4.83 7.11
N LEU A 70 -18.50 4.75 7.72
CA LEU A 70 -18.35 4.26 9.10
C LEU A 70 -18.92 5.26 10.12
N SER A 71 -19.52 4.74 11.18
CA SER A 71 -19.83 5.55 12.37
C SER A 71 -18.53 6.02 13.04
N GLU A 72 -18.64 6.99 13.96
CA GLU A 72 -17.48 7.46 14.74
C GLU A 72 -16.80 6.31 15.51
N ALA A 73 -17.60 5.44 16.13
CA ALA A 73 -17.10 4.29 16.87
C ALA A 73 -16.40 3.27 15.96
N GLU A 74 -17.01 2.94 14.82
CA GLU A 74 -16.41 2.04 13.83
C GLU A 74 -15.12 2.63 13.23
N TYR A 75 -15.09 3.94 12.98
CA TYR A 75 -13.90 4.61 12.49
C TYR A 75 -12.78 4.60 13.52
N LEU A 76 -13.10 4.81 14.81
CA LEU A 76 -12.11 4.71 15.89
C LEU A 76 -11.54 3.30 15.99
N ASP A 77 -12.36 2.26 15.91
CA ASP A 77 -11.92 0.87 15.90
C ASP A 77 -11.00 0.59 14.72
N TRP A 78 -11.33 1.11 13.54
CA TRP A 78 -10.49 0.99 12.36
C TRP A 78 -9.14 1.70 12.54
N GLN A 79 -9.14 2.90 13.12
CA GLN A 79 -7.90 3.62 13.43
C GLN A 79 -6.99 2.83 14.38
N CYS A 80 -7.57 2.26 15.44
CA CYS A 80 -6.83 1.42 16.40
C CYS A 80 -6.28 0.17 15.71
N GLN A 81 -7.06 -0.47 14.85
CA GLN A 81 -6.62 -1.63 14.08
C GLN A 81 -5.43 -1.29 13.17
N VAL A 82 -5.55 -0.23 12.40
CA VAL A 82 -4.48 0.20 11.47
C VAL A 82 -3.21 0.58 12.23
N TYR A 83 -3.34 1.32 13.32
CA TYR A 83 -2.21 1.74 14.13
C TYR A 83 -1.46 0.52 14.73
N THR A 84 -2.20 -0.42 15.29
CA THR A 84 -1.62 -1.65 15.84
C THR A 84 -0.89 -2.47 14.76
N GLN A 85 -1.52 -2.63 13.61
CA GLN A 85 -0.91 -3.33 12.47
C GLN A 85 0.34 -2.62 11.95
N TYR A 86 0.31 -1.30 11.89
CA TYR A 86 1.47 -0.48 11.52
C TYR A 86 2.64 -0.71 12.50
N LEU A 87 2.37 -0.66 13.79
CA LEU A 87 3.41 -0.90 14.81
C LEU A 87 4.05 -2.27 14.65
N MET A 88 3.25 -3.28 14.42
CA MET A 88 3.74 -4.66 14.29
C MET A 88 4.46 -4.93 12.98
N LYS A 89 4.02 -4.35 11.88
CA LYS A 89 4.50 -4.69 10.52
C LYS A 89 5.57 -3.75 9.98
N ILE A 90 5.48 -2.46 10.28
CA ILE A 90 6.31 -1.43 9.66
C ILE A 90 7.21 -0.75 10.69
N TYR A 91 6.65 -0.29 11.78
CA TYR A 91 7.38 0.45 12.80
C TYR A 91 8.59 -0.31 13.34
N ASN A 92 8.43 -1.59 13.60
CA ASN A 92 9.55 -2.43 14.06
C ASN A 92 10.72 -2.46 13.09
N LYS A 93 10.44 -2.37 11.78
CA LYS A 93 11.48 -2.33 10.74
C LYS A 93 12.15 -0.97 10.67
N LEU A 94 11.37 0.10 10.83
CA LEU A 94 11.92 1.46 10.91
C LEU A 94 12.86 1.62 12.11
N MET A 95 12.59 0.91 13.19
CA MET A 95 13.43 0.90 14.39
C MET A 95 14.61 -0.05 14.32
N SER A 96 14.67 -0.92 13.31
CA SER A 96 15.81 -1.81 13.10
C SER A 96 17.02 -1.06 12.52
N ASP A 97 18.16 -1.74 12.41
CA ASP A 97 19.37 -1.15 11.80
C ASP A 97 19.36 -1.15 10.27
N GLU A 98 18.31 -1.71 9.65
CA GLU A 98 18.16 -1.73 8.20
C GLU A 98 17.66 -0.38 7.66
N GLU A 99 18.16 0.00 6.50
CA GLU A 99 17.57 1.11 5.75
C GLU A 99 16.21 0.67 5.19
N VAL A 100 15.18 1.48 5.42
CA VAL A 100 13.82 1.22 4.95
C VAL A 100 13.36 2.34 4.02
N GLU A 101 12.91 1.97 2.84
CA GLU A 101 12.22 2.87 1.91
C GLU A 101 10.74 2.52 1.88
N ILE A 102 9.88 3.48 2.13
CA ILE A 102 8.43 3.30 2.13
C ILE A 102 7.81 4.09 0.98
N TYR A 103 7.03 3.42 0.16
CA TYR A 103 6.32 3.99 -0.98
C TYR A 103 4.82 4.03 -0.68
N LEU A 104 4.31 5.24 -0.46
CA LEU A 104 2.90 5.48 -0.16
C LEU A 104 2.17 5.89 -1.45
N PHE A 105 1.33 5.02 -1.97
CA PHE A 105 0.62 5.26 -3.22
C PHE A 105 -0.63 6.10 -3.00
N LYS A 106 -0.67 7.27 -3.64
CA LYS A 106 -1.84 8.15 -3.61
C LYS A 106 -3.03 7.55 -4.35
N SER A 107 -4.21 7.81 -3.82
CA SER A 107 -5.49 7.58 -4.50
C SER A 107 -6.33 8.85 -4.42
N ASP A 108 -7.44 8.89 -5.17
CA ASP A 108 -8.43 9.98 -5.08
C ASP A 108 -9.19 9.97 -3.75
N SER A 109 -9.11 8.87 -3.01
CA SER A 109 -9.68 8.73 -1.68
C SER A 109 -8.68 9.16 -0.59
N ASP A 110 -9.19 9.55 0.57
CA ASP A 110 -8.41 10.04 1.71
C ASP A 110 -7.68 8.94 2.50
N TYR A 111 -7.64 7.70 2.01
CA TYR A 111 -7.06 6.57 2.73
C TYR A 111 -5.61 6.81 3.13
N LEU A 112 -4.79 7.27 2.21
CA LEU A 112 -3.38 7.54 2.48
C LEU A 112 -3.20 8.68 3.49
N LYS A 113 -3.98 9.75 3.35
CA LYS A 113 -3.96 10.87 4.30
C LYS A 113 -4.33 10.42 5.70
N LYS A 114 -5.39 9.61 5.83
CA LYS A 114 -5.81 9.03 7.10
C LYS A 114 -4.74 8.13 7.69
N PHE A 115 -4.13 7.27 6.88
CA PHE A 115 -3.02 6.42 7.30
C PHE A 115 -1.84 7.24 7.86
N ARG A 116 -1.43 8.30 7.17
CA ARG A 116 -0.34 9.18 7.62
C ARG A 116 -0.69 9.89 8.92
N GLN A 117 -1.93 10.34 9.08
CA GLN A 117 -2.40 10.97 10.33
C GLN A 117 -2.44 9.98 11.50
N ILE A 118 -2.92 8.77 11.27
CA ILE A 118 -3.02 7.73 12.31
C ILE A 118 -1.63 7.28 12.76
N THR A 119 -0.73 7.06 11.83
CA THR A 119 0.58 6.48 12.11
C THR A 119 1.64 7.53 12.42
N THR A 120 1.37 8.80 12.12
CA THR A 120 2.35 9.90 12.21
C THR A 120 3.67 9.61 11.49
N ILE A 121 3.63 8.72 10.50
CA ILE A 121 4.81 8.18 9.82
C ILE A 121 5.73 9.28 9.25
N ASP A 122 5.15 10.42 8.84
CA ASP A 122 5.92 11.54 8.30
C ASP A 122 6.82 12.22 9.35
N TYR A 123 6.49 12.06 10.62
CA TYR A 123 7.19 12.68 11.75
C TYR A 123 8.15 11.71 12.44
N ASP A 124 7.93 10.42 12.28
CA ASP A 124 8.68 9.38 12.98
C ASP A 124 9.99 8.98 12.26
N ILE A 125 10.33 9.67 11.17
CA ILE A 125 11.40 9.22 10.26
C ILE A 125 12.78 9.69 10.67
N ASP A 126 12.88 10.74 11.48
CA ASP A 126 14.16 11.40 11.78
C ASP A 126 14.80 10.91 13.07
N TRP A 127 14.99 9.59 13.19
CA TRP A 127 15.75 9.03 14.29
C TRP A 127 17.21 8.72 13.94
N GLY A 128 17.80 9.58 13.08
CA GLY A 128 19.20 9.45 12.71
C GLY A 128 19.52 8.28 11.80
N LYS A 129 18.51 7.67 11.18
CA LYS A 129 18.66 6.58 10.21
C LYS A 129 18.29 7.08 8.81
N ASN A 130 18.89 6.48 7.79
CA ASN A 130 18.63 6.81 6.39
C ASN A 130 17.29 6.25 5.85
N ASN A 131 16.24 6.25 6.68
CA ASN A 131 14.92 5.84 6.23
C ASN A 131 14.34 6.89 5.29
N LYS A 132 13.71 6.44 4.21
CA LYS A 132 13.14 7.31 3.18
C LYS A 132 11.68 6.99 2.97
N ILE A 133 10.85 8.05 2.92
CA ILE A 133 9.44 7.91 2.57
C ILE A 133 9.16 8.66 1.28
N TYR A 134 8.56 7.96 0.34
CA TYR A 134 8.15 8.48 -0.95
C TYR A 134 6.63 8.56 -1.01
N LEU A 135 6.12 9.77 -1.24
CA LEU A 135 4.69 10.04 -1.35
C LEU A 135 4.27 9.97 -2.80
N GLY A 136 3.60 8.88 -3.12
CA GLY A 136 2.85 8.72 -4.36
C GLY A 136 3.65 8.86 -5.65
N HIS A 137 3.33 8.02 -6.60
CA HIS A 137 3.70 8.26 -7.99
C HIS A 137 2.52 8.89 -8.71
N SER A 138 2.80 9.79 -9.64
CA SER A 138 1.75 10.30 -10.51
C SER A 138 1.13 9.14 -11.29
N LEU A 139 -0.17 9.21 -11.50
CA LEU A 139 -0.89 8.21 -12.28
C LEU A 139 -0.26 7.99 -13.66
N ASN A 140 0.33 9.04 -14.24
CA ASN A 140 1.00 8.97 -15.52
C ASN A 140 2.25 8.10 -15.49
N VAL A 141 3.09 8.21 -14.45
CA VAL A 141 4.28 7.35 -14.27
C VAL A 141 3.88 5.89 -14.17
N ILE A 142 2.84 5.59 -13.39
CA ILE A 142 2.33 4.22 -13.24
C ILE A 142 1.78 3.69 -14.56
N LYS A 143 1.03 4.50 -15.31
CA LYS A 143 0.50 4.13 -16.61
C LYS A 143 1.59 3.90 -17.66
N GLU A 144 2.63 4.72 -17.69
CA GLU A 144 3.75 4.55 -18.60
C GLU A 144 4.54 3.27 -18.30
N ALA A 145 4.87 3.05 -17.04
CA ALA A 145 5.51 1.80 -16.61
C ALA A 145 4.66 0.57 -16.97
N SER A 146 3.34 0.66 -16.82
CA SER A 146 2.42 -0.42 -17.19
C SER A 146 2.34 -0.65 -18.69
N LYS A 147 2.40 0.39 -19.52
CA LYS A 147 2.45 0.25 -20.98
C LYS A 147 3.72 -0.45 -21.42
N LEU A 148 4.84 -0.09 -20.85
CA LEU A 148 6.13 -0.74 -21.11
C LEU A 148 6.09 -2.23 -20.75
N SER A 149 5.47 -2.58 -19.63
CA SER A 149 5.34 -3.97 -19.20
C SER A 149 4.49 -4.86 -20.11
N LYS A 150 3.59 -4.27 -20.89
CA LYS A 150 2.80 -5.04 -21.88
C LYS A 150 3.57 -5.38 -23.15
N LYS A 151 4.64 -4.63 -23.42
CA LYS A 151 5.42 -4.75 -24.66
C LYS A 151 6.75 -5.46 -24.46
N GLU A 152 7.32 -5.33 -23.27
CA GLU A 152 8.65 -5.86 -22.94
C GLU A 152 8.62 -6.54 -21.57
N PRO A 153 9.48 -7.53 -21.31
CA PRO A 153 9.67 -8.11 -19.99
C PRO A 153 10.05 -7.06 -18.96
N TRP A 154 9.58 -7.21 -17.74
CA TRP A 154 9.87 -6.28 -16.65
C TRP A 154 11.35 -6.16 -16.32
N GLU A 155 12.13 -7.21 -16.54
CA GLU A 155 13.57 -7.20 -16.35
C GLU A 155 14.26 -6.13 -17.21
N ASP A 156 13.76 -5.87 -18.41
CA ASP A 156 14.33 -4.86 -19.31
C ASP A 156 14.15 -3.44 -18.78
N ILE A 157 13.13 -3.20 -18.00
CA ILE A 157 12.89 -1.91 -17.33
C ILE A 157 13.91 -1.69 -16.22
N TYR A 158 14.28 -2.75 -15.51
CA TYR A 158 15.32 -2.68 -14.49
C TYR A 158 16.71 -2.46 -15.06
N SER A 159 17.01 -3.10 -16.16
CA SER A 159 18.34 -3.00 -16.81
C SER A 159 18.62 -1.61 -17.40
N LYS A 160 17.57 -0.82 -17.67
CA LYS A 160 17.67 0.55 -18.20
C LYS A 160 17.86 1.63 -17.12
N LYS A 161 17.87 1.25 -15.86
CA LYS A 161 18.16 2.13 -14.74
C LYS A 161 19.65 2.16 -14.44
#